data_ea3f1fa1e0641fe2fa316ad9aab61efd
#
_entry.id   ea3f1fa1e0641fe2fa316ad9aab61efd
#
_cell.length_a   1.000
_cell.length_b   1.000
_cell.length_c   1.000
_cell.angle_alpha   90.00
_cell.angle_beta   90.00
_cell.angle_gamma   90.00
#
_symmetry.space_group_name_H-M   'P 1'
#
loop_
_entity.id
_entity.type
_entity.pdbx_description
1 polymer ?
#
loop_
_entity_poly.entity_id
_entity_poly.type
_entity_poly.pdbx_seq_one_letter_code
_entity_poly.pdbx_strand_id
1 'polypeptide(L)'
;MIKDRLGAKPLVLQVPIGIEASLTGVVDLVKMKAQVWKNEALGAEWEYKDIPDDLKEITEKYRTELIETAVEQDEKLMESYLNGDEIKEEDLVKCIRKGTLDFSFVPVLTGSAFKNKGVQPLLDAVVNYLPSPVDIGSIKGTKVGSEDEIEMKFDDGSSFSGLAFKVANDPFVGSLTFVRIYSGTIKSGTAVYNSSSDKEERVGRML
;
A
#
# COMPACT_ATOMS: atom_id res chain seq x y z
N MET A 1 14.59 8.80 -11.27
CA MET A 1 14.87 8.63 -9.82
C MET A 1 14.45 7.26 -9.29
N ILE A 2 13.18 6.84 -9.41
CA ILE A 2 12.74 5.49 -8.98
C ILE A 2 13.47 4.41 -9.79
N LYS A 3 13.46 4.50 -11.13
CA LYS A 3 14.19 3.58 -12.02
C LYS A 3 15.71 3.56 -11.73
N ASP A 4 16.33 4.76 -11.70
CA ASP A 4 17.78 4.87 -11.72
C ASP A 4 18.44 4.62 -10.36
N ARG A 5 17.75 4.93 -9.25
CA ARG A 5 18.30 4.81 -7.90
C ARG A 5 17.78 3.59 -7.13
N LEU A 6 16.56 3.17 -7.39
CA LEU A 6 15.93 2.04 -6.68
C LEU A 6 15.85 0.79 -7.54
N GLY A 7 16.12 0.87 -8.85
CA GLY A 7 16.03 -0.26 -9.77
C GLY A 7 14.60 -0.80 -9.95
N ALA A 8 13.58 -0.06 -9.50
CA ALA A 8 12.19 -0.49 -9.55
C ALA A 8 11.47 0.02 -10.81
N LYS A 9 10.53 -0.78 -11.35
CA LYS A 9 9.64 -0.38 -12.46
C LYS A 9 8.47 0.42 -11.87
N PRO A 10 8.39 1.76 -12.06
CA PRO A 10 7.25 2.54 -11.57
C PRO A 10 6.04 2.32 -12.47
N LEU A 11 4.87 2.17 -11.87
CA LEU A 11 3.57 2.20 -12.53
C LEU A 11 2.84 3.48 -12.10
N VAL A 12 2.74 4.45 -12.99
CA VAL A 12 2.11 5.74 -12.69
C VAL A 12 0.58 5.55 -12.65
N LEU A 13 -0.02 5.86 -11.51
CA LEU A 13 -1.48 5.78 -11.33
C LEU A 13 -2.16 7.14 -11.41
N GLN A 14 -1.41 8.23 -11.25
CA GLN A 14 -1.94 9.58 -11.20
C GLN A 14 -1.03 10.59 -11.89
N VAL A 15 -1.64 11.55 -12.58
CA VAL A 15 -0.96 12.73 -13.14
C VAL A 15 -1.35 13.95 -12.31
N PRO A 16 -0.41 14.76 -11.81
CA PRO A 16 -0.74 15.95 -11.02
C PRO A 16 -1.39 17.05 -11.87
N ILE A 17 -2.36 17.75 -11.29
CA ILE A 17 -2.94 18.99 -11.84
C ILE A 17 -2.28 20.16 -11.12
N GLY A 18 -1.33 20.80 -11.79
CA GLY A 18 -0.46 21.81 -11.21
C GLY A 18 0.76 21.24 -10.51
N ILE A 19 1.68 22.11 -10.11
CA ILE A 19 2.96 21.77 -9.47
C ILE A 19 3.17 22.63 -8.22
N GLU A 20 3.87 22.08 -7.23
CA GLU A 20 4.24 22.76 -5.99
C GLU A 20 3.08 23.50 -5.31
N ALA A 21 3.10 24.84 -5.30
CA ALA A 21 2.05 25.67 -4.70
C ALA A 21 0.72 25.62 -5.47
N SER A 22 0.78 25.38 -6.80
CA SER A 22 -0.39 25.31 -7.68
C SER A 22 -1.00 23.90 -7.78
N LEU A 23 -0.55 22.91 -7.02
CA LEU A 23 -1.17 21.59 -6.99
C LEU A 23 -2.62 21.70 -6.49
N THR A 24 -3.57 21.52 -7.41
CA THR A 24 -5.02 21.62 -7.14
C THR A 24 -5.74 20.30 -7.20
N GLY A 25 -5.17 19.29 -7.89
CA GLY A 25 -5.81 17.99 -8.08
C GLY A 25 -4.85 16.96 -8.65
N VAL A 26 -5.40 15.82 -8.99
CA VAL A 26 -4.74 14.75 -9.74
C VAL A 26 -5.71 14.19 -10.77
N VAL A 27 -5.19 13.71 -11.88
CA VAL A 27 -5.94 12.87 -12.80
C VAL A 27 -5.72 11.41 -12.39
N ASP A 28 -6.78 10.72 -12.03
CA ASP A 28 -6.77 9.29 -11.75
C ASP A 28 -6.78 8.53 -13.08
N LEU A 29 -5.69 7.85 -13.37
CA LEU A 29 -5.51 7.10 -14.61
C LEU A 29 -6.32 5.78 -14.64
N VAL A 30 -6.72 5.26 -13.50
CA VAL A 30 -7.56 4.07 -13.42
C VAL A 30 -9.00 4.42 -13.78
N LYS A 31 -9.52 5.54 -13.28
CA LYS A 31 -10.89 6.03 -13.50
C LYS A 31 -11.04 6.95 -14.70
N MET A 32 -9.94 7.48 -15.20
CA MET A 32 -9.92 8.53 -16.24
C MET A 32 -10.76 9.76 -15.86
N LYS A 33 -10.56 10.25 -14.63
CA LYS A 33 -11.22 11.46 -14.11
C LYS A 33 -10.24 12.31 -13.33
N ALA A 34 -10.46 13.63 -13.37
CA ALA A 34 -9.75 14.57 -12.53
C ALA A 34 -10.38 14.62 -11.14
N GLN A 35 -9.59 14.40 -10.10
CA GLN A 35 -9.96 14.58 -8.71
C GLN A 35 -9.38 15.91 -8.22
N VAL A 36 -10.25 16.90 -7.99
CA VAL A 36 -9.86 18.26 -7.63
C VAL A 36 -10.26 18.56 -6.18
N TRP A 37 -9.28 18.98 -5.37
CA TRP A 37 -9.53 19.31 -3.96
C TRP A 37 -10.16 20.70 -3.81
N LYS A 38 -11.11 20.81 -2.88
CA LYS A 38 -11.68 22.09 -2.46
C LYS A 38 -10.73 22.77 -1.49
N ASN A 39 -10.35 24.01 -1.79
CA ASN A 39 -9.31 24.74 -1.03
C ASN A 39 -9.66 24.96 0.44
N GLU A 40 -10.94 25.02 0.80
CA GLU A 40 -11.44 25.35 2.14
C GLU A 40 -11.41 24.18 3.11
N ALA A 41 -11.26 22.94 2.61
CA ALA A 41 -11.40 21.72 3.40
C ALA A 41 -10.06 21.02 3.73
N LEU A 42 -8.93 21.72 3.61
CA LEU A 42 -7.58 21.17 3.87
C LEU A 42 -7.33 19.78 3.20
N GLY A 43 -7.88 19.60 1.96
CA GLY A 43 -7.73 18.35 1.21
C GLY A 43 -8.69 17.23 1.60
N ALA A 44 -9.57 17.43 2.59
CA ALA A 44 -10.54 16.42 3.03
C ALA A 44 -11.71 16.24 2.05
N GLU A 45 -12.05 17.29 1.30
CA GLU A 45 -13.11 17.27 0.31
C GLU A 45 -12.56 17.46 -1.10
N TRP A 46 -13.07 16.67 -2.01
CA TRP A 46 -12.77 16.79 -3.44
C TRP A 46 -14.02 16.53 -4.27
N GLU A 47 -13.93 16.84 -5.55
CA GLU A 47 -14.94 16.52 -6.56
C GLU A 47 -14.27 15.93 -7.80
N TYR A 48 -15.01 15.06 -8.49
CA TYR A 48 -14.56 14.57 -9.79
C TYR A 48 -14.99 15.55 -10.87
N LYS A 49 -14.06 15.86 -11.78
CA LYS A 49 -14.24 16.71 -12.95
C LYS A 49 -13.73 16.03 -14.22
N ASP A 50 -14.05 16.60 -15.34
CA ASP A 50 -13.42 16.21 -16.60
C ASP A 50 -11.93 16.55 -16.58
N ILE A 51 -11.16 15.78 -17.33
CA ILE A 51 -9.72 15.98 -17.44
C ILE A 51 -9.45 17.30 -18.15
N PRO A 52 -8.63 18.21 -17.60
CA PRO A 52 -8.24 19.45 -18.24
C PRO A 52 -7.66 19.21 -19.65
N ASP A 53 -8.00 20.06 -20.60
CA ASP A 53 -7.63 19.89 -22.01
C ASP A 53 -6.11 19.83 -22.22
N ASP A 54 -5.36 20.61 -21.46
CA ASP A 54 -3.89 20.66 -21.47
C ASP A 54 -3.22 19.39 -20.91
N LEU A 55 -3.97 18.56 -20.18
CA LEU A 55 -3.48 17.29 -19.62
C LEU A 55 -3.97 16.05 -20.37
N LYS A 56 -4.88 16.17 -21.33
CA LYS A 56 -5.47 15.03 -22.04
C LYS A 56 -4.40 14.17 -22.71
N GLU A 57 -3.52 14.76 -23.49
CA GLU A 57 -2.48 14.04 -24.23
C GLU A 57 -1.55 13.25 -23.30
N ILE A 58 -1.04 13.89 -22.24
CA ILE A 58 -0.16 13.22 -21.29
C ILE A 58 -0.90 12.16 -20.48
N THR A 59 -2.18 12.39 -20.16
CA THR A 59 -3.02 11.44 -19.45
C THR A 59 -3.25 10.18 -20.29
N GLU A 60 -3.58 10.33 -21.56
CA GLU A 60 -3.78 9.21 -22.47
C GLU A 60 -2.50 8.40 -22.67
N LYS A 61 -1.37 9.07 -22.81
CA LYS A 61 -0.08 8.40 -22.87
C LYS A 61 0.18 7.54 -21.63
N TYR A 62 0.04 8.11 -20.44
CA TYR A 62 0.26 7.34 -19.19
C TYR A 62 -0.82 6.28 -18.95
N ARG A 63 -2.06 6.53 -19.41
CA ARG A 63 -3.12 5.50 -19.37
C ARG A 63 -2.76 4.28 -20.21
N THR A 64 -2.26 4.49 -21.42
CA THR A 64 -1.79 3.41 -22.29
C THR A 64 -0.65 2.63 -21.64
N GLU A 65 0.40 3.33 -21.16
CA GLU A 65 1.52 2.69 -20.44
C GLU A 65 1.05 1.91 -19.21
N LEU A 66 0.05 2.42 -18.48
CA LEU A 66 -0.55 1.77 -17.33
C LEU A 66 -1.23 0.45 -17.73
N ILE A 67 -2.11 0.49 -18.74
CA ILE A 67 -2.85 -0.70 -19.20
C ILE A 67 -1.86 -1.74 -19.71
N GLU A 68 -0.98 -1.38 -20.63
CA GLU A 68 0.02 -2.28 -21.21
C GLU A 68 0.84 -3.00 -20.14
N THR A 69 1.31 -2.24 -19.14
CA THR A 69 2.09 -2.82 -18.03
C THR A 69 1.26 -3.71 -17.11
N ALA A 70 0.01 -3.32 -16.83
CA ALA A 70 -0.84 -4.05 -15.90
C ALA A 70 -1.38 -5.35 -16.48
N VAL A 71 -1.80 -5.36 -17.76
CA VAL A 71 -2.38 -6.55 -18.39
C VAL A 71 -1.35 -7.68 -18.62
N GLU A 72 -0.04 -7.37 -18.58
CA GLU A 72 1.02 -8.39 -18.55
C GLU A 72 0.84 -9.40 -17.41
N GLN A 73 0.05 -9.07 -16.37
CA GLN A 73 -0.21 -9.95 -15.24
C GLN A 73 -1.33 -10.98 -15.48
N ASP A 74 -2.09 -10.85 -16.58
CA ASP A 74 -3.20 -11.76 -16.91
C ASP A 74 -3.26 -12.00 -18.43
N GLU A 75 -2.97 -13.24 -18.85
CA GLU A 75 -2.90 -13.63 -20.26
C GLU A 75 -4.21 -13.36 -21.02
N LYS A 76 -5.37 -13.55 -20.38
CA LYS A 76 -6.66 -13.33 -21.03
C LYS A 76 -6.94 -11.84 -21.24
N LEU A 77 -6.62 -11.01 -20.24
CA LEU A 77 -6.79 -9.57 -20.37
C LEU A 77 -5.79 -8.97 -21.34
N MET A 78 -4.58 -9.55 -21.43
CA MET A 78 -3.61 -9.15 -22.43
C MET A 78 -4.10 -9.50 -23.86
N GLU A 79 -4.67 -10.69 -24.07
CA GLU A 79 -5.28 -11.07 -25.34
C GLU A 79 -6.44 -10.15 -25.73
N SER A 80 -7.37 -9.87 -24.79
CA SER A 80 -8.47 -8.91 -25.00
C SER A 80 -7.96 -7.52 -25.39
N TYR A 81 -6.95 -7.01 -24.70
CA TYR A 81 -6.35 -5.71 -25.01
C TYR A 81 -5.74 -5.69 -26.42
N LEU A 82 -5.00 -6.74 -26.82
CA LEU A 82 -4.41 -6.85 -28.15
C LEU A 82 -5.47 -6.96 -29.25
N ASN A 83 -6.65 -7.50 -28.95
CA ASN A 83 -7.79 -7.56 -29.85
C ASN A 83 -8.55 -6.21 -29.95
N GLY A 84 -8.17 -5.21 -29.16
CA GLY A 84 -8.77 -3.88 -29.16
C GLY A 84 -9.98 -3.73 -28.21
N ASP A 85 -10.19 -4.69 -27.31
CA ASP A 85 -11.24 -4.60 -26.31
C ASP A 85 -10.86 -3.60 -25.21
N GLU A 86 -11.86 -2.91 -24.69
CA GLU A 86 -11.68 -1.99 -23.56
C GLU A 86 -11.50 -2.77 -22.24
N ILE A 87 -10.43 -2.47 -21.50
CA ILE A 87 -10.17 -3.07 -20.20
C ILE A 87 -10.97 -2.35 -19.13
N LYS A 88 -11.82 -3.09 -18.42
CA LYS A 88 -12.66 -2.57 -17.34
C LYS A 88 -11.82 -2.15 -16.13
N GLU A 89 -12.31 -1.13 -15.41
CA GLU A 89 -11.66 -0.62 -14.20
C GLU A 89 -11.38 -1.73 -13.18
N GLU A 90 -12.37 -2.62 -12.94
CA GLU A 90 -12.25 -3.70 -11.96
C GLU A 90 -11.13 -4.70 -12.30
N ASP A 91 -10.97 -5.03 -13.58
CA ASP A 91 -9.96 -5.97 -14.04
C ASP A 91 -8.58 -5.32 -14.04
N LEU A 92 -8.51 -4.04 -14.39
CA LEU A 92 -7.28 -3.25 -14.28
C LEU A 92 -6.79 -3.19 -12.83
N VAL A 93 -7.69 -2.92 -11.86
CA VAL A 93 -7.37 -2.91 -10.42
C VAL A 93 -6.82 -4.25 -9.96
N LYS A 94 -7.40 -5.39 -10.43
CA LYS A 94 -6.89 -6.74 -10.11
C LYS A 94 -5.48 -6.96 -10.66
N CYS A 95 -5.23 -6.55 -11.91
CA CYS A 95 -3.89 -6.65 -12.51
C CYS A 95 -2.86 -5.79 -11.79
N ILE A 96 -3.23 -4.55 -11.42
CA ILE A 96 -2.36 -3.67 -10.64
C ILE A 96 -2.03 -4.30 -9.29
N ARG A 97 -3.03 -4.84 -8.58
CA ARG A 97 -2.81 -5.54 -7.32
C ARG A 97 -1.85 -6.73 -7.50
N LYS A 98 -2.10 -7.59 -8.47
CA LYS A 98 -1.27 -8.78 -8.73
C LYS A 98 0.18 -8.38 -8.97
N GLY A 99 0.45 -7.47 -9.90
CA GLY A 99 1.82 -7.06 -10.21
C GLY A 99 2.50 -6.29 -9.05
N THR A 100 1.72 -5.65 -8.16
CA THR A 100 2.25 -5.03 -6.95
C THR A 100 2.66 -6.09 -5.92
N LEU A 101 1.84 -7.14 -5.74
CA LEU A 101 2.14 -8.25 -4.83
C LEU A 101 3.35 -9.06 -5.28
N ASP A 102 3.52 -9.24 -6.59
CA ASP A 102 4.64 -9.97 -7.21
C ASP A 102 5.90 -9.10 -7.39
N PHE A 103 5.85 -7.82 -6.97
CA PHE A 103 6.91 -6.84 -7.19
C PHE A 103 7.31 -6.63 -8.66
N SER A 104 6.43 -6.92 -9.60
CA SER A 104 6.64 -6.67 -11.03
C SER A 104 6.77 -5.18 -11.34
N PHE A 105 6.08 -4.36 -10.55
CA PHE A 105 6.14 -2.89 -10.59
C PHE A 105 5.70 -2.29 -9.25
N VAL A 106 5.93 -0.98 -9.10
CA VAL A 106 5.56 -0.21 -7.91
C VAL A 106 4.55 0.88 -8.30
N PRO A 107 3.33 0.87 -7.75
CA PRO A 107 2.34 1.94 -7.96
C PRO A 107 2.87 3.29 -7.49
N VAL A 108 2.70 4.32 -8.32
CA VAL A 108 3.14 5.69 -8.04
C VAL A 108 1.94 6.63 -8.04
N LEU A 109 1.73 7.27 -6.90
CA LEU A 109 0.71 8.28 -6.70
C LEU A 109 1.35 9.65 -6.44
N THR A 110 0.58 10.70 -6.61
CA THR A 110 1.02 12.08 -6.40
C THR A 110 0.17 12.79 -5.35
N GLY A 111 0.80 13.66 -4.55
CA GLY A 111 0.10 14.39 -3.52
C GLY A 111 1.00 15.35 -2.74
N SER A 112 0.43 16.02 -1.76
CA SER A 112 1.14 16.88 -0.82
C SER A 112 0.67 16.59 0.61
N ALA A 113 1.41 15.76 1.33
CA ALA A 113 1.08 15.38 2.71
C ALA A 113 0.99 16.60 3.63
N PHE A 114 1.87 17.59 3.47
CA PHE A 114 1.85 18.83 4.26
C PHE A 114 0.57 19.64 4.06
N LYS A 115 -0.06 19.56 2.88
CA LYS A 115 -1.32 20.22 2.56
C LYS A 115 -2.53 19.28 2.68
N ASN A 116 -2.35 18.08 3.17
CA ASN A 116 -3.35 17.00 3.23
C ASN A 116 -3.99 16.65 1.87
N LYS A 117 -3.32 16.94 0.76
CA LYS A 117 -3.80 16.65 -0.59
C LYS A 117 -3.30 15.29 -1.07
N GLY A 118 -4.21 14.41 -1.49
CA GLY A 118 -3.88 13.07 -1.99
C GLY A 118 -3.68 12.01 -0.93
N VAL A 119 -3.96 12.29 0.35
CA VAL A 119 -3.80 11.32 1.45
C VAL A 119 -4.84 10.19 1.32
N GLN A 120 -6.10 10.53 1.07
CA GLN A 120 -7.16 9.52 0.94
C GLN A 120 -6.93 8.58 -0.25
N PRO A 121 -6.65 9.06 -1.48
CA PRO A 121 -6.29 8.17 -2.59
C PRO A 121 -5.07 7.29 -2.31
N LEU A 122 -4.10 7.77 -1.53
CA LEU A 122 -2.96 6.96 -1.11
C LEU A 122 -3.41 5.84 -0.15
N LEU A 123 -4.28 6.13 0.82
CA LEU A 123 -4.82 5.12 1.73
C LEU A 123 -5.68 4.11 0.99
N ASP A 124 -6.50 4.55 0.03
CA ASP A 124 -7.28 3.66 -0.84
C ASP A 124 -6.36 2.75 -1.66
N ALA A 125 -5.26 3.28 -2.19
CA ALA A 125 -4.26 2.50 -2.91
C ALA A 125 -3.55 1.47 -2.01
N VAL A 126 -3.29 1.80 -0.74
CA VAL A 126 -2.76 0.84 0.25
C VAL A 126 -3.74 -0.33 0.43
N VAL A 127 -5.03 -0.05 0.58
CA VAL A 127 -6.07 -1.08 0.73
C VAL A 127 -6.22 -1.91 -0.54
N ASN A 128 -6.21 -1.26 -1.70
CA ASN A 128 -6.46 -1.93 -2.98
C ASN A 128 -5.27 -2.74 -3.49
N TYR A 129 -4.03 -2.30 -3.26
CA TYR A 129 -2.87 -2.85 -3.95
C TYR A 129 -1.84 -3.53 -3.04
N LEU A 130 -1.76 -3.19 -1.74
CA LEU A 130 -0.80 -3.84 -0.85
C LEU A 130 -1.35 -5.13 -0.25
N PRO A 131 -0.48 -6.08 0.14
CA PRO A 131 -0.90 -7.34 0.72
C PRO A 131 -1.47 -7.14 2.13
N SER A 132 -2.58 -7.79 2.40
CA SER A 132 -3.05 -8.01 3.76
C SER A 132 -2.29 -9.21 4.38
N PRO A 133 -2.33 -9.41 5.71
CA PRO A 133 -1.79 -10.61 6.33
C PRO A 133 -2.35 -11.91 5.73
N VAL A 134 -3.62 -11.91 5.33
CA VAL A 134 -4.29 -13.08 4.73
C VAL A 134 -3.74 -13.40 3.33
N ASP A 135 -3.36 -12.39 2.56
CA ASP A 135 -2.75 -12.59 1.23
C ASP A 135 -1.37 -13.27 1.33
N ILE A 136 -0.63 -13.02 2.42
CA ILE A 136 0.69 -13.61 2.68
C ILE A 136 0.56 -15.06 3.17
N GLY A 137 -0.56 -15.41 3.80
CA GLY A 137 -0.90 -16.74 4.26
C GLY A 137 -0.21 -17.13 5.56
N SER A 138 1.04 -17.56 5.53
CA SER A 138 1.79 -17.99 6.71
C SER A 138 3.20 -17.41 6.74
N ILE A 139 3.78 -17.34 7.92
CA ILE A 139 5.17 -16.91 8.12
C ILE A 139 5.96 -18.07 8.70
N LYS A 140 7.13 -18.31 8.13
CA LYS A 140 8.08 -19.28 8.67
C LYS A 140 8.89 -18.65 9.80
N GLY A 141 9.10 -19.40 10.86
CA GLY A 141 9.95 -19.05 11.98
C GLY A 141 10.65 -20.27 12.53
N THR A 142 11.51 -20.07 13.51
CA THR A 142 12.21 -21.17 14.20
C THR A 142 11.62 -21.30 15.60
N LYS A 143 11.40 -22.55 16.04
CA LYS A 143 10.90 -22.82 17.38
C LYS A 143 11.94 -22.41 18.42
N VAL A 144 11.50 -21.77 19.51
CA VAL A 144 12.37 -21.38 20.61
C VAL A 144 13.09 -22.60 21.17
N GLY A 145 14.42 -22.54 21.25
CA GLY A 145 15.26 -23.59 21.80
C GLY A 145 15.53 -24.79 20.87
N SER A 146 15.14 -24.71 19.60
CA SER A 146 15.49 -25.73 18.60
C SER A 146 15.74 -25.06 17.23
N GLU A 147 16.28 -25.83 16.29
CA GLU A 147 16.45 -25.40 14.88
C GLU A 147 15.23 -25.79 14.00
N ASP A 148 14.16 -26.33 14.62
CA ASP A 148 12.99 -26.77 13.89
C ASP A 148 12.25 -25.58 13.27
N GLU A 149 12.04 -25.62 11.97
CA GLU A 149 11.18 -24.65 11.29
C GLU A 149 9.71 -24.88 11.69
N ILE A 150 9.02 -23.80 12.02
CA ILE A 150 7.58 -23.79 12.26
C ILE A 150 6.89 -22.82 11.32
N GLU A 151 5.70 -23.17 10.89
CA GLU A 151 4.84 -22.32 10.10
C GLU A 151 3.78 -21.70 10.99
N MET A 152 3.76 -20.37 11.04
CA MET A 152 2.80 -19.59 11.82
C MET A 152 1.72 -19.04 10.90
N LYS A 153 0.48 -19.47 11.12
CA LYS A 153 -0.69 -19.00 10.39
C LYS A 153 -1.28 -17.77 11.08
N PHE A 154 -1.86 -16.87 10.30
CA PHE A 154 -2.62 -15.73 10.81
C PHE A 154 -3.96 -16.23 11.40
N ASP A 155 -3.90 -16.71 12.62
CA ASP A 155 -5.04 -17.25 13.35
C ASP A 155 -4.96 -16.82 14.82
N ASP A 156 -6.04 -16.21 15.31
CA ASP A 156 -6.13 -15.69 16.69
C ASP A 156 -6.08 -16.80 17.75
N GLY A 157 -6.46 -18.03 17.40
CA GLY A 157 -6.41 -19.20 18.27
C GLY A 157 -5.02 -19.85 18.39
N SER A 158 -4.08 -19.45 17.53
CA SER A 158 -2.72 -19.98 17.55
C SER A 158 -1.86 -19.37 18.66
N SER A 159 -0.69 -19.95 18.90
CA SER A 159 0.30 -19.37 19.81
C SER A 159 0.73 -17.98 19.33
N PHE A 160 0.88 -17.06 20.28
CA PHE A 160 1.31 -15.70 19.98
C PHE A 160 2.71 -15.67 19.36
N SER A 161 2.85 -14.98 18.26
CA SER A 161 4.14 -14.58 17.71
C SER A 161 4.06 -13.15 17.16
N GLY A 162 5.11 -12.39 17.36
CA GLY A 162 5.16 -10.99 16.93
C GLY A 162 6.58 -10.46 16.83
N LEU A 163 6.72 -9.34 16.14
CA LEU A 163 7.97 -8.61 15.98
C LEU A 163 7.83 -7.20 16.55
N ALA A 164 8.65 -6.90 17.56
CA ALA A 164 8.85 -5.52 17.99
C ALA A 164 9.78 -4.82 17.00
N PHE A 165 9.22 -3.97 16.14
CA PHE A 165 9.95 -3.39 15.01
C PHE A 165 10.32 -1.92 15.19
N LYS A 166 9.72 -1.23 16.17
CA LYS A 166 9.98 0.18 16.42
C LYS A 166 9.77 0.53 17.88
N VAL A 167 10.67 1.34 18.43
CA VAL A 167 10.49 2.01 19.72
C VAL A 167 10.45 3.52 19.47
N ALA A 168 9.47 4.19 20.06
CA ALA A 168 9.34 5.64 20.00
C ALA A 168 9.06 6.21 21.41
N ASN A 169 9.52 7.41 21.69
CA ASN A 169 9.19 8.12 22.92
C ASN A 169 8.04 9.09 22.63
N ASP A 170 6.96 8.91 23.39
CA ASP A 170 5.83 9.82 23.38
C ASP A 170 5.91 10.74 24.61
N PRO A 171 5.69 12.06 24.49
CA PRO A 171 5.80 13.00 25.59
C PRO A 171 4.84 12.72 26.77
N PHE A 172 3.72 12.06 26.51
CA PHE A 172 2.65 11.82 27.49
C PHE A 172 2.63 10.40 28.02
N VAL A 173 2.99 9.43 27.20
CA VAL A 173 2.89 8.00 27.53
C VAL A 173 4.25 7.39 27.86
N GLY A 174 5.33 8.05 27.47
CA GLY A 174 6.69 7.54 27.61
C GLY A 174 7.12 6.64 26.45
N SER A 175 7.86 5.59 26.73
CA SER A 175 8.37 4.70 25.71
C SER A 175 7.28 3.76 25.19
N LEU A 176 7.05 3.82 23.87
CA LEU A 176 6.12 2.96 23.12
C LEU A 176 6.88 1.97 22.27
N THR A 177 6.54 0.71 22.39
CA THR A 177 7.05 -0.35 21.52
C THR A 177 5.95 -0.78 20.54
N PHE A 178 6.21 -0.61 19.27
CA PHE A 178 5.30 -1.04 18.20
C PHE A 178 5.57 -2.50 17.85
N VAL A 179 4.51 -3.32 17.92
CA VAL A 179 4.60 -4.75 17.69
C VAL A 179 3.71 -5.16 16.52
N ARG A 180 4.27 -5.88 15.56
CA ARG A 180 3.52 -6.56 14.51
C ARG A 180 3.19 -7.97 14.99
N ILE A 181 1.90 -8.27 15.13
CA ILE A 181 1.43 -9.62 15.46
C ILE A 181 1.34 -10.45 14.17
N TYR A 182 1.91 -11.63 14.19
CA TYR A 182 1.88 -12.60 13.10
C TYR A 182 0.95 -13.78 13.37
N SER A 183 0.77 -14.17 14.62
CA SER A 183 -0.18 -15.23 15.01
C SER A 183 -0.61 -15.02 16.46
N GLY A 184 -1.77 -15.57 16.80
CA GLY A 184 -2.32 -15.52 18.13
C GLY A 184 -2.74 -14.14 18.58
N THR A 185 -3.00 -14.01 19.86
CA THR A 185 -3.42 -12.77 20.51
C THR A 185 -2.52 -12.42 21.69
N ILE A 186 -2.39 -11.12 21.97
CA ILE A 186 -1.64 -10.61 23.11
C ILE A 186 -2.57 -9.76 24.00
N LYS A 187 -2.39 -9.83 25.31
CA LYS A 187 -3.15 -9.05 26.29
C LYS A 187 -2.20 -8.34 27.24
N SER A 188 -2.62 -7.16 27.73
CA SER A 188 -1.91 -6.48 28.79
C SER A 188 -1.77 -7.39 30.03
N GLY A 189 -0.60 -7.42 30.63
CA GLY A 189 -0.30 -8.23 31.79
C GLY A 189 0.18 -9.66 31.51
N THR A 190 0.10 -10.14 30.26
CA THR A 190 0.66 -11.46 29.91
C THR A 190 2.18 -11.45 29.85
N ALA A 191 2.81 -12.58 30.14
CA ALA A 191 4.22 -12.80 29.90
C ALA A 191 4.43 -13.26 28.46
N VAL A 192 5.45 -12.71 27.79
CA VAL A 192 5.90 -13.13 26.45
C VAL A 192 7.40 -13.42 26.51
N TYR A 193 7.83 -14.42 25.77
CA TYR A 193 9.24 -14.72 25.64
C TYR A 193 9.88 -13.88 24.54
N ASN A 194 10.91 -13.11 24.89
CA ASN A 194 11.70 -12.34 23.93
C ASN A 194 12.91 -13.17 23.48
N SER A 195 12.84 -13.72 22.28
CA SER A 195 13.87 -14.58 21.71
C SER A 195 15.19 -13.86 21.42
N SER A 196 15.18 -12.53 21.30
CA SER A 196 16.40 -11.75 21.07
C SER A 196 17.20 -11.52 22.36
N SER A 197 16.52 -11.39 23.49
CA SER A 197 17.15 -11.16 24.80
C SER A 197 17.22 -12.43 25.67
N ASP A 198 16.60 -13.53 25.21
CA ASP A 198 16.47 -14.81 25.93
C ASP A 198 15.84 -14.65 27.32
N LYS A 199 14.74 -13.87 27.39
CA LYS A 199 14.07 -13.52 28.65
C LYS A 199 12.56 -13.46 28.49
N GLU A 200 11.86 -13.77 29.59
CA GLU A 200 10.44 -13.43 29.71
C GLU A 200 10.27 -11.93 30.00
N GLU A 201 9.37 -11.30 29.28
CA GLU A 201 8.98 -9.92 29.47
C GLU A 201 7.47 -9.83 29.70
N ARG A 202 7.05 -8.90 30.55
CA ARG A 202 5.64 -8.67 30.81
C ARG A 202 5.09 -7.54 29.96
N VAL A 203 4.02 -7.84 29.23
CA VAL A 203 3.31 -6.83 28.42
C VAL A 203 2.67 -5.81 29.35
N GLY A 204 3.09 -4.55 29.21
CA GLY A 204 2.54 -3.44 29.96
C GLY A 204 1.18 -2.97 29.43
N ARG A 205 0.92 -1.67 29.51
CA ARG A 205 -0.28 -1.07 28.95
C ARG A 205 -0.23 -1.13 27.42
N MET A 206 -1.34 -1.51 26.81
CA MET A 206 -1.56 -1.48 25.37
C MET A 206 -2.40 -0.25 24.99
N LEU A 207 -2.10 0.39 23.88
CA LEU A 207 -2.76 1.57 23.34
C LEU A 207 -3.37 1.27 21.97
#